data_965f3e37640a3f0c06f396e72809960c
#
_entry.id   965f3e37640a3f0c06f396e72809960c
#
_cell.length_a   1.000
_cell.length_b   1.000
_cell.length_c   1.000
_cell.angle_alpha   90.00
_cell.angle_beta   90.00
_cell.angle_gamma   90.00
#
_symmetry.space_group_name_H-M   'P 1'
#
loop_
_entity.id
_entity.type
_entity.pdbx_description
1 polymer ?
#
loop_
_entity_poly.entity_id
_entity_poly.type
_entity_poly.pdbx_seq_one_letter_code
_entity_poly.pdbx_strand_id
1 'polypeptide(L)'
;MDHIREVAAFIVVLGVLVFVHEMGHYLAARWRGVYVEAFSLGFGKAFASWTDRTGTVWKLCWLPLGGYVKLHGHERADDVSPEVRATWKDGQTYQGKSVLSRAIIIGAGPAANFL
;
A
#
# COMPACT_ATOMS: atom_id res chain seq x y z
N MET A 1 13.29 -3.83 -32.26
CA MET A 1 13.37 -5.07 -31.51
C MET A 1 13.85 -4.84 -30.09
N ASP A 2 15.05 -4.30 -30.01
CA ASP A 2 15.65 -4.10 -28.69
C ASP A 2 14.90 -3.09 -27.84
N HIS A 3 14.25 -2.11 -28.48
CA HIS A 3 13.45 -1.14 -27.73
C HIS A 3 12.26 -1.78 -27.01
N ILE A 4 11.64 -2.78 -27.62
CA ILE A 4 10.52 -3.50 -26.97
C ILE A 4 11.05 -4.28 -25.78
N ARG A 5 12.18 -4.95 -25.94
CA ARG A 5 12.81 -5.71 -24.86
C ARG A 5 13.23 -4.78 -23.71
N GLU A 6 13.81 -3.64 -24.04
CA GLU A 6 14.25 -2.67 -23.05
C GLU A 6 13.07 -2.10 -22.28
N VAL A 7 11.98 -1.75 -22.95
CA VAL A 7 10.77 -1.25 -22.30
C VAL A 7 10.17 -2.33 -21.42
N ALA A 8 10.08 -3.56 -21.91
CA ALA A 8 9.54 -4.66 -21.13
C ALA A 8 10.39 -4.91 -19.87
N ALA A 9 11.71 -4.89 -20.00
CA ALA A 9 12.62 -5.06 -18.88
C ALA A 9 12.46 -3.94 -17.86
N PHE A 10 12.33 -2.70 -18.34
CA PHE A 10 12.13 -1.55 -17.46
C PHE A 10 10.82 -1.69 -16.66
N ILE A 11 9.75 -2.09 -17.33
CA ILE A 11 8.46 -2.28 -16.66
C ILE A 11 8.55 -3.37 -15.59
N VAL A 12 9.22 -4.48 -15.89
CA VAL A 12 9.39 -5.58 -14.93
C VAL A 12 10.20 -5.11 -13.72
N VAL A 13 11.33 -4.43 -13.97
CA VAL A 13 12.17 -3.94 -12.87
C VAL A 13 11.40 -2.92 -12.02
N LEU A 14 10.72 -1.98 -12.67
CA LEU A 14 9.92 -0.98 -11.96
C LEU A 14 8.82 -1.65 -11.13
N GLY A 15 8.14 -2.63 -11.71
CA GLY A 15 7.10 -3.35 -11.01
C GLY A 15 7.62 -4.08 -9.77
N VAL A 16 8.78 -4.72 -9.87
CA VAL A 16 9.40 -5.40 -8.73
C VAL A 16 9.77 -4.39 -7.65
N LEU A 17 10.40 -3.26 -8.03
CA LEU A 17 10.78 -2.24 -7.07
C LEU A 17 9.58 -1.63 -6.37
N VAL A 18 8.51 -1.35 -7.11
CA VAL A 18 7.27 -0.82 -6.54
C VAL A 18 6.64 -1.86 -5.60
N PHE A 19 6.60 -3.13 -6.03
CA PHE A 19 6.05 -4.18 -5.19
C PHE A 19 6.82 -4.28 -3.86
N VAL A 20 8.14 -4.31 -3.91
CA VAL A 20 8.98 -4.40 -2.71
C VAL A 20 8.76 -3.20 -1.80
N HIS A 21 8.70 -2.01 -2.39
CA HIS A 21 8.46 -0.77 -1.65
C HIS A 21 7.11 -0.81 -0.93
N GLU A 22 6.05 -1.18 -1.67
CA GLU A 22 4.71 -1.23 -1.08
C GLU A 22 4.58 -2.37 -0.08
N MET A 23 5.26 -3.50 -0.33
CA MET A 23 5.27 -4.61 0.61
C MET A 23 5.94 -4.21 1.92
N GLY A 24 6.97 -3.35 1.86
CA GLY A 24 7.59 -2.81 3.05
C GLY A 24 6.59 -2.05 3.92
N HIS A 25 5.84 -1.15 3.31
CA HIS A 25 4.78 -0.42 4.01
C HIS A 25 3.74 -1.38 4.59
N TYR A 26 3.31 -2.35 3.79
CA TYR A 26 2.30 -3.31 4.20
C TYR A 26 2.74 -4.11 5.43
N LEU A 27 3.94 -4.68 5.38
CA LEU A 27 4.44 -5.51 6.47
C LEU A 27 4.67 -4.69 7.74
N ALA A 28 5.20 -3.49 7.61
CA ALA A 28 5.41 -2.61 8.75
C ALA A 28 4.08 -2.19 9.37
N ALA A 29 3.09 -1.87 8.55
CA ALA A 29 1.77 -1.52 9.04
C ALA A 29 1.16 -2.66 9.83
N ARG A 30 1.23 -3.87 9.31
CA ARG A 30 0.72 -5.05 10.01
C ARG A 30 1.47 -5.30 11.32
N TRP A 31 2.80 -5.14 11.28
CA TRP A 31 3.61 -5.32 12.48
C TRP A 31 3.23 -4.33 13.57
N ARG A 32 2.93 -3.09 13.18
CA ARG A 32 2.57 -2.04 14.15
C ARG A 32 1.08 -1.99 14.47
N GLY A 33 0.30 -2.94 13.94
CA GLY A 33 -1.11 -3.06 14.26
C GLY A 33 -2.04 -2.12 13.50
N VAL A 34 -1.59 -1.56 12.37
CA VAL A 34 -2.45 -0.76 11.51
C VAL A 34 -3.15 -1.68 10.51
N TYR A 35 -4.48 -1.54 10.40
CA TYR A 35 -5.25 -2.31 9.43
C TYR A 35 -4.94 -1.80 8.02
N VAL A 36 -4.61 -2.72 7.12
CA VAL A 36 -4.38 -2.39 5.71
C VAL A 36 -5.67 -2.66 4.95
N GLU A 37 -6.28 -1.60 4.41
CA GLU A 37 -7.55 -1.72 3.69
C GLU A 37 -7.36 -2.24 2.29
N ALA A 38 -6.32 -1.79 1.59
CA ALA A 38 -6.06 -2.20 0.22
C ALA A 38 -4.58 -2.18 -0.12
N PHE A 39 -4.19 -3.10 -1.00
CA PHE A 39 -2.85 -3.16 -1.58
C PHE A 39 -3.03 -3.21 -3.08
N SER A 40 -2.55 -2.21 -3.79
CA SER A 40 -2.72 -2.12 -5.24
C SER A 40 -1.37 -2.08 -5.95
N LEU A 41 -1.20 -2.94 -6.95
CA LEU A 41 -0.08 -2.85 -7.89
C LEU A 41 -0.60 -2.21 -9.17
N GLY A 42 -0.03 -1.06 -9.50
CA GLY A 42 -0.44 -0.30 -10.65
C GLY A 42 -1.59 0.64 -10.34
N PHE A 43 -2.02 1.35 -11.34
CA PHE A 43 -3.12 2.32 -11.24
C PHE A 43 -4.18 2.03 -12.30
N GLY A 44 -5.30 2.71 -12.18
CA GLY A 44 -6.40 2.62 -13.09
C GLY A 44 -7.31 1.45 -12.78
N LYS A 45 -7.91 0.88 -13.83
CA LYS A 45 -8.88 -0.19 -13.64
C LYS A 45 -8.19 -1.48 -13.26
N ALA A 46 -8.70 -2.14 -12.22
CA ALA A 46 -8.18 -3.43 -11.80
C ALA A 46 -8.68 -4.53 -12.74
N PHE A 47 -7.78 -5.39 -13.20
CA PHE A 47 -8.17 -6.57 -13.98
C PHE A 47 -8.26 -7.82 -13.08
N ALA A 48 -7.75 -7.73 -11.86
CA ALA A 48 -7.90 -8.78 -10.85
C ALA A 48 -7.95 -8.14 -9.48
N SER A 49 -8.82 -8.65 -8.63
CA SER A 49 -8.88 -8.22 -7.24
C SER A 49 -9.42 -9.35 -6.38
N TRP A 50 -8.96 -9.40 -5.14
CA TRP A 50 -9.45 -10.37 -4.16
C TRP A 50 -9.26 -9.79 -2.77
N THR A 51 -9.99 -10.36 -1.81
CA THR A 51 -9.88 -9.95 -0.41
C THR A 51 -9.33 -11.12 0.38
N ASP A 52 -8.28 -10.87 1.17
CA ASP A 52 -7.69 -11.92 1.99
C ASP A 52 -8.44 -12.10 3.32
N ARG A 53 -7.93 -13.01 4.16
CA ARG A 53 -8.59 -13.34 5.43
C ARG A 53 -8.60 -12.18 6.42
N THR A 54 -7.67 -11.24 6.28
CA THR A 54 -7.57 -10.08 7.16
C THR A 54 -8.43 -8.92 6.69
N GLY A 55 -9.11 -9.06 5.54
CA GLY A 55 -9.95 -8.02 4.99
C GLY A 55 -9.23 -7.05 4.06
N THR A 56 -7.95 -7.29 3.79
CA THR A 56 -7.19 -6.45 2.86
C THR A 56 -7.58 -6.81 1.42
N VAL A 57 -7.94 -5.80 0.64
CA VAL A 57 -8.27 -5.97 -0.77
C VAL A 57 -6.99 -5.83 -1.59
N TRP A 58 -6.66 -6.89 -2.34
CA TRP A 58 -5.50 -6.91 -3.23
C TRP A 58 -5.95 -6.65 -4.64
N LYS A 59 -5.27 -5.74 -5.35
CA LYS A 59 -5.65 -5.36 -6.71
C LYS A 59 -4.45 -5.39 -7.64
N LEU A 60 -4.67 -5.89 -8.85
CA LEU A 60 -3.73 -5.79 -9.95
C LEU A 60 -4.38 -4.92 -11.01
N CYS A 61 -3.73 -3.83 -11.37
CA CYS A 61 -4.28 -2.84 -12.28
C CYS A 61 -3.53 -2.82 -13.61
N TRP A 62 -4.18 -2.28 -14.65
CA TRP A 62 -3.63 -2.32 -16.01
C TRP A 62 -2.40 -1.45 -16.20
N LEU A 63 -2.33 -0.30 -15.52
CA LEU A 63 -1.21 0.61 -15.67
C LEU A 63 -0.12 0.24 -14.66
N PRO A 64 0.99 -0.42 -15.09
CA PRO A 64 1.97 -0.96 -14.15
C PRO A 64 2.98 0.08 -13.66
N LEU A 65 2.56 1.31 -13.51
CA LEU A 65 3.42 2.41 -13.06
C LEU A 65 3.01 2.80 -11.65
N GLY A 66 3.72 2.27 -10.65
CA GLY A 66 3.45 2.59 -9.27
C GLY A 66 2.48 1.63 -8.60
N GLY A 67 1.89 2.08 -7.54
CA GLY A 67 0.98 1.31 -6.72
C GLY A 67 0.71 2.05 -5.42
N TYR A 68 -0.05 1.44 -4.52
CA TYR A 68 -0.30 2.06 -3.22
C TYR A 68 -0.74 1.02 -2.20
N VAL A 69 -0.55 1.38 -0.94
CA VAL A 69 -1.11 0.65 0.20
C VAL A 69 -2.02 1.64 0.92
N LYS A 70 -3.30 1.30 1.03
CA LYS A 70 -4.25 2.15 1.74
C LYS A 70 -4.32 1.71 3.20
N LEU A 71 -3.86 2.58 4.06
CA LEU A 71 -3.83 2.34 5.49
C LEU A 71 -5.13 2.82 6.14
N HIS A 72 -5.66 2.02 7.04
CA HIS A 72 -6.88 2.36 7.76
C HIS A 72 -6.67 3.62 8.60
N GLY A 73 -7.58 4.58 8.45
CA GLY A 73 -7.48 5.82 9.20
C GLY A 73 -6.25 6.65 8.86
N HIS A 74 -5.73 6.56 7.62
CA HIS A 74 -4.61 7.36 7.18
C HIS A 74 -5.00 8.84 7.07
N GLU A 75 -6.21 9.12 6.62
CA GLU A 75 -6.72 10.48 6.53
C GLU A 75 -6.90 11.05 7.94
N ARG A 76 -6.73 12.37 8.06
CA ARG A 76 -6.98 13.04 9.33
C ARG A 76 -8.47 12.99 9.64
N ALA A 77 -8.80 12.85 10.93
CA ALA A 77 -10.18 12.76 11.35
C ALA A 77 -11.04 13.92 10.87
N ASP A 78 -10.44 15.12 10.76
CA ASP A 78 -11.15 16.32 10.32
C ASP A 78 -11.44 16.32 8.81
N ASP A 79 -10.74 15.47 8.06
CA ASP A 79 -10.83 15.43 6.58
C ASP A 79 -11.78 14.34 6.09
N VAL A 80 -12.38 13.58 6.99
CA VAL A 80 -13.29 12.49 6.62
C VAL A 80 -14.68 12.74 7.18
N SER A 81 -15.68 12.16 6.51
CA SER A 81 -17.06 12.29 6.96
C SER A 81 -17.26 11.49 8.26
N PRO A 82 -18.26 11.88 9.08
CA PRO A 82 -18.56 11.13 10.28
C PRO A 82 -18.90 9.67 10.02
N GLU A 83 -19.53 9.36 8.89
CA GLU A 83 -19.86 7.99 8.53
C GLU A 83 -18.62 7.16 8.30
N VAL A 84 -17.63 7.69 7.58
CA VAL A 84 -16.36 7.01 7.34
C VAL A 84 -15.61 6.83 8.65
N ARG A 85 -15.56 7.88 9.47
CA ARG A 85 -14.85 7.85 10.74
C ARG A 85 -15.45 6.82 11.68
N ALA A 86 -16.76 6.61 11.62
CA ALA A 86 -17.45 5.63 12.45
C ALA A 86 -17.04 4.19 12.09
N THR A 87 -16.50 3.96 10.89
CA THR A 87 -16.02 2.63 10.50
C THR A 87 -14.61 2.33 10.99
N TRP A 88 -13.91 3.32 11.56
CA TRP A 88 -12.55 3.12 12.03
C TRP A 88 -12.52 2.23 13.26
N LYS A 89 -11.57 1.30 13.27
CA LYS A 89 -11.38 0.37 14.38
C LYS A 89 -10.38 0.95 15.37
N ASP A 90 -10.73 0.95 16.64
CA ASP A 90 -9.85 1.46 17.69
C ASP A 90 -8.53 0.70 17.69
N GLY A 91 -7.43 1.46 17.76
CA GLY A 91 -6.09 0.89 17.84
C GLY A 91 -5.54 0.36 16.53
N GLN A 92 -6.31 0.42 15.42
CA GLN A 92 -5.89 -0.09 14.12
C GLN A 92 -5.74 0.98 13.07
N THR A 93 -5.91 2.25 13.42
CA THR A 93 -5.77 3.35 12.48
C THR A 93 -4.33 3.84 12.43
N TYR A 94 -3.89 4.29 11.23
CA TYR A 94 -2.55 4.86 11.07
C TYR A 94 -2.38 6.11 11.94
N GLN A 95 -3.33 7.03 11.89
CA GLN A 95 -3.23 8.28 12.65
C GLN A 95 -3.34 8.08 14.17
N GLY A 96 -3.91 6.95 14.59
CA GLY A 96 -3.99 6.61 16.01
C GLY A 96 -2.72 6.02 16.58
N LYS A 97 -1.71 5.76 15.75
CA LYS A 97 -0.44 5.17 16.20
C LYS A 97 0.53 6.26 16.66
N SER A 98 1.54 5.84 17.42
CA SER A 98 2.59 6.74 17.88
C SER A 98 3.38 7.30 16.69
N VAL A 99 4.10 8.40 16.92
CA VAL A 99 4.99 8.97 15.90
C VAL A 99 6.02 7.94 15.45
N LEU A 100 6.56 7.16 16.38
CA LEU A 100 7.55 6.13 16.05
C LEU A 100 6.95 5.07 15.13
N SER A 101 5.74 4.58 15.42
CA SER A 101 5.07 3.60 14.57
C SER A 101 4.83 4.15 13.17
N ARG A 102 4.34 5.39 13.07
CA ARG A 102 4.11 6.01 11.77
C ARG A 102 5.40 6.19 10.99
N ALA A 103 6.48 6.58 11.66
CA ALA A 103 7.79 6.72 11.03
C ALA A 103 8.31 5.38 10.51
N ILE A 104 8.13 4.30 11.27
CA ILE A 104 8.53 2.95 10.86
C ILE A 104 7.77 2.54 9.60
N ILE A 105 6.45 2.76 9.57
CA ILE A 105 5.62 2.38 8.43
C ILE A 105 6.05 3.15 7.18
N ILE A 106 6.23 4.46 7.27
CA ILE A 106 6.62 5.30 6.13
C ILE A 106 8.03 4.93 5.66
N GLY A 107 8.96 4.73 6.58
CA GLY A 107 10.34 4.42 6.24
C GLY A 107 10.55 3.00 5.72
N ALA A 108 9.63 2.08 6.01
CA ALA A 108 9.79 0.69 5.63
C ALA A 108 9.72 0.46 4.12
N GLY A 109 8.98 1.31 3.38
CA GLY A 109 8.91 1.20 1.93
C GLY A 109 10.29 1.41 1.29
N PRO A 110 10.91 2.59 1.47
CA PRO A 110 12.27 2.82 0.96
C PRO A 110 13.28 1.83 1.52
N ALA A 111 13.21 1.50 2.82
CA ALA A 111 14.15 0.57 3.45
C ALA A 111 14.09 -0.81 2.79
N ALA A 112 12.90 -1.29 2.43
CA ALA A 112 12.75 -2.58 1.77
C ALA A 112 13.47 -2.63 0.44
N ASN A 113 13.56 -1.51 -0.27
CA ASN A 113 14.24 -1.45 -1.56
C ASN A 113 15.76 -1.57 -1.46
N PHE A 114 16.31 -1.42 -0.26
CA PHE A 114 17.74 -1.56 -0.02
C PHE A 114 18.13 -2.94 0.51
N LEU A 115 17.16 -3.83 0.69
CA LEU A 115 17.41 -5.19 1.17
C LEU A 115 17.59 -6.24 0.03
#